data_e022a5cfc88030f980749333f883561a
#
_entry.id   e022a5cfc88030f980749333f883561a
#
_cell.length_a   1.000
_cell.length_b   1.000
_cell.length_c   1.000
_cell.angle_alpha   90.00
_cell.angle_beta   90.00
_cell.angle_gamma   90.00
#
_symmetry.space_group_name_H-M   'P 1'
#
loop_
_entity.id
_entity.type
_entity.pdbx_description
1 polymer ?
#
loop_
_entity_poly.entity_id
_entity_poly.type
_entity_poly.pdbx_seq_one_letter_code
_entity_poly.pdbx_strand_id
1 'polypeptide(L)'
;PVKPSTTKDVGKQWGGVGIGHLDTADPLNPEVQKWWMDKVNEIYSLIPDFGGFLVKANSEGMAGPQDYHRSHVDGANMLARALKPHGGIVLWRTFVYNPEIDKDRMKRSYKEFQPLDGQFDENVVLQTKNGTLDFQPSEPAQPLFGAMRHTPLFPELQITQEYLGRSVSLVYLLPMWRKTFLDFDTYCNGKGSTVSNIIAGKTFPSRMLGMAGVGNIGRSRNWTAHHFAQANWYAFGRLAWNPEESTESITSDWIKSTWNCDEATLEVIRQMMMPTWESFVCAHAPYSLGFTVKREDHYTAGFEQRANKEWHVSKESIGTDRTTKGTNYVSQYFKYNKDIFNSLSQCPELYLLCFHNVPWSHKMKSGKSLREEFKSNLKRGIEQVDVNIGLWKSIRNKIDPVRYEEVLESLYKEQRDTKVFYQAALNFFSQYW
;
A
#
# COMPACT_ATOMS: atom_id res chain seq x y z
N PRO A 1 21.52 -19.61 -12.72
CA PRO A 1 20.74 -18.41 -12.48
C PRO A 1 19.56 -18.40 -13.44
N VAL A 2 18.37 -18.21 -12.90
CA VAL A 2 17.14 -18.06 -13.68
C VAL A 2 17.29 -16.81 -14.54
N LYS A 3 17.24 -16.96 -15.86
CA LYS A 3 17.13 -15.81 -16.75
C LYS A 3 15.69 -15.35 -16.71
N PRO A 4 15.39 -14.07 -16.43
CA PRO A 4 14.03 -13.58 -16.54
C PRO A 4 13.60 -13.72 -18.00
N SER A 5 12.47 -14.37 -18.24
CA SER A 5 11.76 -14.24 -19.50
C SER A 5 11.08 -12.89 -19.53
N THR A 6 11.00 -12.25 -20.66
CA THR A 6 10.62 -10.84 -20.62
C THR A 6 9.88 -10.41 -21.87
N THR A 7 9.12 -9.34 -21.75
CA THR A 7 8.71 -8.53 -22.89
C THR A 7 9.92 -8.15 -23.76
N LYS A 8 9.73 -7.90 -25.04
CA LYS A 8 10.82 -7.61 -26.01
C LYS A 8 11.89 -6.64 -25.49
N ASP A 9 11.51 -5.67 -24.67
CA ASP A 9 12.43 -4.64 -24.17
C ASP A 9 13.24 -5.13 -22.97
N VAL A 10 12.64 -5.94 -22.09
CA VAL A 10 13.31 -6.53 -20.92
C VAL A 10 14.16 -7.72 -21.36
N GLY A 11 13.76 -8.46 -22.40
CA GLY A 11 14.60 -9.47 -23.05
C GLY A 11 15.93 -8.93 -23.52
N LYS A 12 15.95 -7.71 -24.05
CA LYS A 12 17.17 -6.98 -24.41
C LYS A 12 17.99 -6.57 -23.19
N GLN A 13 17.34 -6.19 -22.09
CA GLN A 13 18.01 -5.73 -20.88
C GLN A 13 18.56 -6.86 -20.02
N TRP A 14 17.86 -7.99 -19.93
CA TRP A 14 18.19 -9.11 -19.03
C TRP A 14 18.65 -10.39 -19.72
N GLY A 15 18.74 -10.38 -21.04
CA GLY A 15 19.47 -11.39 -21.81
C GLY A 15 18.75 -12.71 -22.06
N GLY A 16 17.41 -12.76 -22.04
CA GLY A 16 16.74 -13.94 -22.53
C GLY A 16 15.42 -14.34 -21.92
N VAL A 17 14.79 -15.28 -22.56
CA VAL A 17 13.43 -15.78 -22.30
C VAL A 17 13.41 -17.22 -21.76
N GLY A 18 14.51 -17.73 -21.24
CA GLY A 18 14.64 -19.11 -20.83
C GLY A 18 14.93 -19.29 -19.33
N ILE A 19 14.94 -20.54 -18.87
CA ILE A 19 15.29 -20.93 -17.53
C ILE A 19 16.39 -21.99 -17.52
N GLY A 20 17.46 -21.80 -16.74
CA GLY A 20 18.60 -22.72 -16.73
C GLY A 20 19.25 -22.83 -18.10
N HIS A 21 19.18 -24.01 -18.68
CA HIS A 21 19.68 -24.33 -20.04
C HIS A 21 18.58 -24.35 -21.11
N LEU A 22 17.33 -24.15 -20.69
CA LEU A 22 16.15 -24.15 -21.58
C LEU A 22 15.93 -22.77 -22.21
N ASP A 23 15.54 -22.76 -23.47
CA ASP A 23 15.21 -21.52 -24.21
C ASP A 23 13.82 -20.97 -23.91
N THR A 24 13.11 -21.60 -22.98
CA THR A 24 11.76 -21.21 -22.56
C THR A 24 11.63 -21.29 -21.05
N ALA A 25 10.69 -20.51 -20.49
CA ALA A 25 10.21 -20.64 -19.12
C ALA A 25 8.66 -20.83 -19.09
N ASP A 26 8.08 -21.32 -20.19
CA ASP A 26 6.65 -21.62 -20.28
C ASP A 26 6.25 -22.58 -19.15
N PRO A 27 5.33 -22.20 -18.24
CA PRO A 27 4.94 -23.02 -17.09
C PRO A 27 4.26 -24.35 -17.46
N LEU A 28 3.78 -24.48 -18.69
CA LEU A 28 3.18 -25.74 -19.18
C LEU A 28 4.19 -26.64 -19.93
N ASN A 29 5.42 -26.19 -20.13
CA ASN A 29 6.46 -27.03 -20.73
C ASN A 29 6.94 -28.08 -19.70
N PRO A 30 6.90 -29.40 -20.00
CA PRO A 30 7.30 -30.44 -19.06
C PRO A 30 8.75 -30.36 -18.59
N GLU A 31 9.69 -29.88 -19.45
CA GLU A 31 11.10 -29.71 -19.08
C GLU A 31 11.28 -28.54 -18.09
N VAL A 32 10.50 -27.47 -18.24
CA VAL A 32 10.47 -26.33 -17.29
C VAL A 32 9.90 -26.79 -15.96
N GLN A 33 8.81 -27.56 -15.97
CA GLN A 33 8.24 -28.14 -14.75
C GLN A 33 9.24 -29.05 -14.03
N LYS A 34 9.91 -29.92 -14.79
CA LYS A 34 10.96 -30.80 -14.23
C LYS A 34 12.13 -29.97 -13.66
N TRP A 35 12.56 -28.94 -14.36
CA TRP A 35 13.64 -28.06 -13.88
C TRP A 35 13.29 -27.43 -12.52
N TRP A 36 12.05 -26.97 -12.36
CA TRP A 36 11.58 -26.41 -11.09
C TRP A 36 11.49 -27.46 -9.99
N MET A 37 11.01 -28.68 -10.28
CA MET A 37 11.01 -29.78 -9.31
C MET A 37 12.43 -30.12 -8.83
N ASP A 38 13.37 -30.25 -9.76
CA ASP A 38 14.76 -30.54 -9.44
C ASP A 38 15.38 -29.40 -8.60
N LYS A 39 15.10 -28.15 -8.97
CA LYS A 39 15.61 -26.97 -8.24
C LYS A 39 15.01 -26.85 -6.85
N VAL A 40 13.75 -27.14 -6.67
CA VAL A 40 13.09 -27.16 -5.35
C VAL A 40 13.69 -28.28 -4.48
N ASN A 41 13.88 -29.48 -5.03
CA ASN A 41 14.53 -30.56 -4.29
C ASN A 41 15.96 -30.18 -3.85
N GLU A 42 16.73 -29.50 -4.71
CA GLU A 42 18.07 -28.99 -4.36
C GLU A 42 17.98 -27.97 -3.21
N ILE A 43 17.02 -27.02 -3.27
CA ILE A 43 16.83 -26.02 -2.20
C ILE A 43 16.51 -26.71 -0.87
N TYR A 44 15.56 -27.64 -0.83
CA TYR A 44 15.17 -28.33 0.41
C TYR A 44 16.25 -29.28 0.93
N SER A 45 17.14 -29.78 0.09
CA SER A 45 18.32 -30.54 0.54
C SER A 45 19.31 -29.66 1.31
N LEU A 46 19.34 -28.35 1.04
CA LEU A 46 20.23 -27.37 1.67
C LEU A 46 19.55 -26.62 2.82
N ILE A 47 18.25 -26.38 2.71
CA ILE A 47 17.42 -25.61 3.63
C ILE A 47 16.12 -26.41 3.90
N PRO A 48 16.14 -27.39 4.81
CA PRO A 48 15.01 -28.31 4.99
C PRO A 48 13.69 -27.66 5.42
N ASP A 49 13.76 -26.49 6.05
CA ASP A 49 12.61 -25.69 6.53
C ASP A 49 12.29 -24.48 5.62
N PHE A 50 12.72 -24.52 4.34
CA PHE A 50 12.41 -23.44 3.39
C PHE A 50 10.91 -23.26 3.21
N GLY A 51 10.39 -22.02 3.41
CA GLY A 51 8.95 -21.75 3.43
C GLY A 51 8.27 -21.73 2.07
N GLY A 52 8.99 -21.39 1.01
CA GLY A 52 8.42 -21.29 -0.34
C GLY A 52 8.85 -20.05 -1.11
N PHE A 53 8.10 -19.70 -2.17
CA PHE A 53 8.46 -18.61 -3.06
C PHE A 53 7.48 -17.43 -2.98
N LEU A 54 8.03 -16.21 -3.00
CA LEU A 54 7.30 -15.00 -3.33
C LEU A 54 7.53 -14.68 -4.81
N VAL A 55 6.45 -14.51 -5.57
CA VAL A 55 6.52 -14.28 -7.01
C VAL A 55 5.88 -12.94 -7.38
N LYS A 56 6.59 -12.16 -8.18
CA LYS A 56 6.11 -10.98 -8.88
C LYS A 56 6.23 -11.25 -10.38
N ALA A 57 5.10 -11.46 -11.05
CA ALA A 57 5.03 -11.84 -12.46
C ALA A 57 4.28 -10.79 -13.29
N ASN A 58 4.69 -10.60 -14.54
CA ASN A 58 4.08 -9.67 -15.50
C ASN A 58 3.87 -8.24 -14.95
N SER A 59 4.85 -7.74 -14.22
CA SER A 59 4.79 -6.43 -13.58
C SER A 59 6.11 -5.68 -13.72
N GLU A 60 6.06 -4.38 -13.96
CA GLU A 60 7.23 -3.48 -14.08
C GLU A 60 8.29 -3.98 -15.09
N GLY A 61 7.84 -4.48 -16.22
CA GLY A 61 8.73 -5.05 -17.24
C GLY A 61 9.34 -6.40 -16.87
N MET A 62 8.96 -6.99 -15.73
CA MET A 62 9.35 -8.35 -15.39
C MET A 62 8.47 -9.36 -16.12
N ALA A 63 9.08 -10.45 -16.53
CA ALA A 63 8.40 -11.52 -17.21
C ALA A 63 7.46 -12.32 -16.31
N GLY A 64 6.53 -13.00 -16.96
CA GLY A 64 5.62 -13.92 -16.30
C GLY A 64 4.93 -14.86 -17.28
N PRO A 65 3.93 -15.61 -16.81
CA PRO A 65 3.22 -16.59 -17.63
C PRO A 65 2.60 -16.01 -18.90
N GLN A 66 2.13 -14.76 -18.85
CA GLN A 66 1.46 -14.11 -19.97
C GLN A 66 2.36 -13.90 -21.20
N ASP A 67 3.68 -13.83 -21.01
CA ASP A 67 4.64 -13.78 -22.12
C ASP A 67 4.64 -15.08 -22.96
N TYR A 68 4.09 -16.15 -22.40
CA TYR A 68 3.90 -17.46 -23.06
C TYR A 68 2.43 -17.74 -23.37
N HIS A 69 1.56 -16.74 -23.32
CA HIS A 69 0.10 -16.90 -23.48
C HIS A 69 -0.50 -17.85 -22.42
N ARG A 70 0.04 -17.83 -21.20
CA ARG A 70 -0.43 -18.59 -20.05
C ARG A 70 -1.04 -17.67 -18.99
N SER A 71 -1.90 -18.24 -18.14
CA SER A 71 -2.51 -17.51 -17.04
C SER A 71 -1.58 -17.42 -15.81
N HIS A 72 -1.90 -16.53 -14.88
CA HIS A 72 -1.27 -16.52 -13.56
C HIS A 72 -1.49 -17.84 -12.81
N VAL A 73 -2.61 -18.53 -13.05
CA VAL A 73 -2.88 -19.86 -12.48
C VAL A 73 -1.87 -20.90 -12.95
N ASP A 74 -1.56 -20.91 -14.25
CA ASP A 74 -0.57 -21.83 -14.81
C ASP A 74 0.82 -21.65 -14.17
N GLY A 75 1.24 -20.40 -14.03
CA GLY A 75 2.54 -20.10 -13.40
C GLY A 75 2.59 -20.41 -11.91
N ALA A 76 1.57 -20.02 -11.18
CA ALA A 76 1.49 -20.23 -9.74
C ALA A 76 1.39 -21.72 -9.40
N ASN A 77 0.52 -22.46 -10.11
CA ASN A 77 0.29 -23.89 -9.87
C ASN A 77 1.54 -24.73 -10.26
N MET A 78 2.28 -24.34 -11.29
CA MET A 78 3.55 -25.00 -11.60
C MET A 78 4.52 -24.98 -10.40
N LEU A 79 4.74 -23.81 -9.82
CA LEU A 79 5.62 -23.67 -8.65
C LEU A 79 5.02 -24.34 -7.40
N ALA A 80 3.71 -24.21 -7.21
CA ALA A 80 3.00 -24.83 -6.10
C ALA A 80 3.15 -26.37 -6.10
N ARG A 81 3.02 -27.01 -7.27
CA ARG A 81 3.21 -28.46 -7.44
C ARG A 81 4.64 -28.90 -7.17
N ALA A 82 5.63 -28.11 -7.57
CA ALA A 82 7.02 -28.38 -7.23
C ALA A 82 7.30 -28.29 -5.73
N LEU A 83 6.68 -27.36 -5.01
CA LEU A 83 6.83 -27.14 -3.57
C LEU A 83 5.99 -28.10 -2.70
N LYS A 84 4.88 -28.60 -3.22
CA LYS A 84 3.89 -29.40 -2.45
C LYS A 84 4.47 -30.60 -1.72
N PRO A 85 5.40 -31.42 -2.30
CA PRO A 85 6.03 -32.55 -1.59
C PRO A 85 6.78 -32.16 -0.31
N HIS A 86 7.22 -30.91 -0.23
CA HIS A 86 8.00 -30.38 0.90
C HIS A 86 7.18 -29.51 1.85
N GLY A 87 5.88 -29.32 1.58
CA GLY A 87 5.00 -28.46 2.38
C GLY A 87 5.17 -26.95 2.14
N GLY A 88 5.94 -26.57 1.11
CA GLY A 88 6.16 -25.17 0.78
C GLY A 88 4.97 -24.50 0.08
N ILE A 89 4.90 -23.17 0.16
CA ILE A 89 3.82 -22.37 -0.38
C ILE A 89 4.31 -21.39 -1.45
N VAL A 90 3.38 -20.92 -2.28
CA VAL A 90 3.60 -19.81 -3.23
C VAL A 90 2.82 -18.60 -2.77
N LEU A 91 3.51 -17.50 -2.51
CA LEU A 91 2.90 -16.18 -2.39
C LEU A 91 2.94 -15.50 -3.78
N TRP A 92 1.80 -15.39 -4.44
CA TRP A 92 1.71 -14.81 -5.77
C TRP A 92 1.13 -13.41 -5.71
N ARG A 93 1.93 -12.40 -6.07
CA ARG A 93 1.49 -11.00 -5.99
C ARG A 93 0.49 -10.67 -7.09
N THR A 94 -0.61 -10.00 -6.70
CA THR A 94 -1.67 -9.55 -7.62
C THR A 94 -1.42 -8.16 -8.20
N PHE A 95 -0.21 -7.70 -8.22
CA PHE A 95 0.15 -6.37 -8.65
C PHE A 95 0.37 -6.31 -10.17
N VAL A 96 -0.54 -5.66 -10.89
CA VAL A 96 -0.61 -5.63 -12.34
C VAL A 96 -0.50 -4.21 -12.87
N TYR A 97 0.48 -3.98 -13.74
CA TYR A 97 0.66 -2.69 -14.42
C TYR A 97 0.20 -2.68 -15.89
N ASN A 98 -0.17 -3.83 -16.45
CA ASN A 98 -0.53 -3.92 -17.86
C ASN A 98 -1.73 -3.00 -18.20
N PRO A 99 -1.55 -1.92 -19.03
CA PRO A 99 -2.61 -1.02 -19.41
C PRO A 99 -3.64 -1.62 -20.38
N GLU A 100 -3.32 -2.77 -20.99
CA GLU A 100 -4.25 -3.49 -21.87
C GLU A 100 -5.42 -4.11 -21.08
N ILE A 101 -5.21 -4.43 -19.80
CA ILE A 101 -6.25 -4.94 -18.90
C ILE A 101 -7.33 -3.88 -18.67
N ASP A 102 -6.91 -2.65 -18.37
CA ASP A 102 -7.79 -1.50 -18.24
C ASP A 102 -6.97 -0.20 -18.27
N LYS A 103 -7.55 0.87 -18.84
CA LYS A 103 -6.94 2.20 -18.82
C LYS A 103 -6.81 2.73 -17.39
N ASP A 104 -7.84 2.54 -16.55
CA ASP A 104 -7.78 2.88 -15.13
C ASP A 104 -7.01 1.79 -14.37
N ARG A 105 -5.83 2.17 -13.87
CA ARG A 105 -4.93 1.26 -13.14
C ARG A 105 -5.58 0.65 -11.90
N MET A 106 -6.54 1.34 -11.27
CA MET A 106 -7.24 0.84 -10.08
C MET A 106 -8.06 -0.42 -10.36
N LYS A 107 -8.47 -0.63 -11.63
CA LYS A 107 -9.32 -1.77 -12.03
C LYS A 107 -8.55 -3.03 -12.38
N ARG A 108 -7.25 -2.93 -12.65
CA ARG A 108 -6.46 -3.99 -13.30
C ARG A 108 -6.37 -5.24 -12.46
N SER A 109 -5.93 -5.13 -11.22
CA SER A 109 -5.73 -6.28 -10.33
C SER A 109 -7.04 -7.07 -10.14
N TYR A 110 -8.16 -6.38 -9.90
CA TYR A 110 -9.45 -7.03 -9.76
C TYR A 110 -9.88 -7.75 -11.05
N LYS A 111 -9.78 -7.09 -12.20
CA LYS A 111 -10.17 -7.66 -13.49
C LYS A 111 -9.38 -8.91 -13.85
N GLU A 112 -8.12 -8.96 -13.47
CA GLU A 112 -7.23 -10.07 -13.82
C GLU A 112 -7.36 -11.24 -12.85
N PHE A 113 -7.48 -10.97 -11.55
CA PHE A 113 -7.43 -12.04 -10.54
C PHE A 113 -8.80 -12.53 -10.06
N GLN A 114 -9.81 -11.67 -10.01
CA GLN A 114 -11.13 -12.10 -9.53
C GLN A 114 -11.73 -13.27 -10.36
N PRO A 115 -11.62 -13.31 -11.69
CA PRO A 115 -12.11 -14.45 -12.49
C PRO A 115 -11.33 -15.76 -12.25
N LEU A 116 -10.19 -15.71 -11.61
CA LEU A 116 -9.33 -16.86 -11.32
C LEU A 116 -9.58 -17.47 -9.94
N ASP A 117 -10.54 -16.95 -9.18
CA ASP A 117 -10.85 -17.44 -7.84
C ASP A 117 -11.21 -18.94 -7.84
N GLY A 118 -10.55 -19.70 -6.97
CA GLY A 118 -10.75 -21.15 -6.85
C GLY A 118 -10.01 -22.00 -7.89
N GLN A 119 -9.21 -21.40 -8.79
CA GLN A 119 -8.42 -22.15 -9.78
C GLN A 119 -6.97 -22.41 -9.34
N PHE A 120 -6.53 -21.74 -8.29
CA PHE A 120 -5.19 -21.92 -7.72
C PHE A 120 -5.12 -23.18 -6.88
N ASP A 121 -3.97 -23.88 -6.93
CA ASP A 121 -3.69 -25.03 -6.08
C ASP A 121 -3.70 -24.62 -4.59
N GLU A 122 -3.98 -25.57 -3.69
CA GLU A 122 -4.25 -25.33 -2.27
C GLU A 122 -3.12 -24.66 -1.48
N ASN A 123 -1.87 -24.76 -1.97
CA ASN A 123 -0.69 -24.14 -1.38
C ASN A 123 -0.26 -22.83 -2.08
N VAL A 124 -1.17 -22.23 -2.87
CA VAL A 124 -1.02 -20.88 -3.41
C VAL A 124 -1.80 -19.89 -2.56
N VAL A 125 -1.16 -18.78 -2.20
CA VAL A 125 -1.77 -17.62 -1.58
C VAL A 125 -1.57 -16.41 -2.48
N LEU A 126 -2.62 -15.65 -2.74
CA LEU A 126 -2.48 -14.38 -3.43
C LEU A 126 -2.07 -13.29 -2.45
N GLN A 127 -0.98 -12.60 -2.74
CA GLN A 127 -0.50 -11.47 -1.96
C GLN A 127 -0.94 -10.16 -2.60
N THR A 128 -1.82 -9.42 -1.92
CA THR A 128 -2.58 -8.32 -2.48
C THR A 128 -2.36 -7.04 -1.68
N LYS A 129 -1.93 -5.96 -2.33
CA LYS A 129 -1.76 -4.64 -1.68
C LYS A 129 -3.07 -4.18 -1.02
N ASN A 130 -2.95 -3.44 0.07
CA ASN A 130 -4.09 -2.88 0.79
C ASN A 130 -4.97 -1.94 -0.06
N GLY A 131 -4.38 -1.23 -1.01
CA GLY A 131 -5.06 -0.38 -2.00
C GLY A 131 -4.68 -0.75 -3.42
N THR A 132 -5.29 -0.10 -4.41
CA THR A 132 -5.12 -0.44 -5.83
C THR A 132 -4.14 0.44 -6.57
N LEU A 133 -3.76 1.59 -5.99
CA LEU A 133 -2.85 2.53 -6.65
C LEU A 133 -1.39 2.14 -6.50
N ASP A 134 -0.88 1.98 -5.35
CA ASP A 134 0.51 1.60 -5.05
C ASP A 134 0.98 2.22 -3.72
N PHE A 135 0.38 1.83 -2.61
CA PHE A 135 0.72 2.35 -1.29
C PHE A 135 0.72 3.88 -1.18
N GLN A 136 -0.23 4.53 -1.89
CA GLN A 136 -0.39 5.98 -1.80
C GLN A 136 -0.78 6.39 -0.38
N PRO A 137 -0.56 7.65 0.01
CA PRO A 137 -0.82 8.14 1.37
C PRO A 137 -2.23 7.89 1.88
N SER A 138 -3.20 7.82 0.97
CA SER A 138 -4.58 7.42 1.26
C SER A 138 -5.17 6.74 0.04
N GLU A 139 -5.63 5.51 0.23
CA GLU A 139 -6.30 4.70 -0.80
C GLU A 139 -7.53 4.01 -0.21
N PRO A 140 -8.61 3.85 -0.97
CA PRO A 140 -9.68 2.95 -0.56
C PRO A 140 -9.20 1.49 -0.59
N ALA A 141 -9.78 0.65 0.27
CA ALA A 141 -9.43 -0.76 0.36
C ALA A 141 -9.57 -1.48 -0.99
N GLN A 142 -8.64 -2.38 -1.28
CA GLN A 142 -8.63 -3.21 -2.49
C GLN A 142 -9.89 -4.10 -2.55
N PRO A 143 -10.72 -4.00 -3.61
CA PRO A 143 -12.00 -4.74 -3.68
C PRO A 143 -11.85 -6.26 -3.85
N LEU A 144 -10.65 -6.80 -4.11
CA LEU A 144 -10.41 -8.24 -4.08
C LEU A 144 -10.69 -8.84 -2.69
N PHE A 145 -10.47 -8.07 -1.60
CA PHE A 145 -10.86 -8.50 -0.26
C PHE A 145 -12.39 -8.57 -0.17
N GLY A 146 -12.89 -9.80 -0.03
CA GLY A 146 -14.30 -10.13 -0.09
C GLY A 146 -14.79 -10.66 -1.45
N ALA A 147 -14.12 -10.36 -2.56
CA ALA A 147 -14.46 -10.89 -3.88
C ALA A 147 -13.80 -12.26 -4.18
N MET A 148 -12.65 -12.54 -3.58
CA MET A 148 -11.99 -13.85 -3.62
C MET A 148 -12.51 -14.68 -2.44
N ARG A 149 -13.24 -15.75 -2.72
CA ARG A 149 -13.91 -16.58 -1.70
C ARG A 149 -13.26 -17.94 -1.49
N HIS A 150 -12.53 -18.41 -2.48
CA HIS A 150 -11.97 -19.76 -2.53
C HIS A 150 -10.44 -19.76 -2.45
N THR A 151 -9.79 -18.72 -2.96
CA THR A 151 -8.34 -18.56 -2.96
C THR A 151 -7.93 -17.70 -1.77
N PRO A 152 -6.98 -18.15 -0.91
CA PRO A 152 -6.50 -17.36 0.20
C PRO A 152 -5.86 -16.03 -0.25
N LEU A 153 -6.19 -14.95 0.45
CA LEU A 153 -5.59 -13.63 0.25
C LEU A 153 -4.81 -13.20 1.48
N PHE A 154 -3.52 -12.88 1.31
CA PHE A 154 -2.75 -12.16 2.31
C PHE A 154 -2.69 -10.68 1.94
N PRO A 155 -3.07 -9.76 2.84
CA PRO A 155 -2.82 -8.35 2.62
C PRO A 155 -1.33 -8.08 2.56
N GLU A 156 -0.92 -7.29 1.58
CA GLU A 156 0.43 -6.74 1.48
C GLU A 156 0.41 -5.31 2.00
N LEU A 157 1.01 -5.10 3.17
CA LEU A 157 1.17 -3.78 3.77
C LEU A 157 2.60 -3.28 3.57
N GLN A 158 2.76 -2.04 3.11
CA GLN A 158 4.06 -1.41 3.09
C GLN A 158 4.39 -0.87 4.48
N ILE A 159 5.46 -1.40 5.09
CA ILE A 159 5.91 -1.01 6.43
C ILE A 159 6.76 0.25 6.37
N THR A 160 7.48 0.46 5.26
CA THR A 160 8.24 1.66 4.98
C THR A 160 7.40 2.70 4.25
N GLN A 161 7.83 3.94 4.27
CA GLN A 161 7.05 5.11 3.87
C GLN A 161 7.42 5.59 2.47
N GLU A 162 7.30 4.76 1.42
CA GLU A 162 7.73 5.11 0.07
C GLU A 162 7.08 6.40 -0.44
N TYR A 163 5.75 6.50 -0.36
CA TYR A 163 4.99 7.69 -0.74
C TYR A 163 4.57 8.56 0.45
N LEU A 164 5.02 8.21 1.64
CA LEU A 164 4.70 8.86 2.91
C LEU A 164 5.94 9.52 3.53
N GLY A 165 6.68 10.28 2.71
CA GLY A 165 7.84 11.03 3.15
C GLY A 165 9.13 10.23 3.18
N ARG A 166 9.21 9.05 2.56
CA ARG A 166 10.40 8.21 2.38
C ARG A 166 11.24 8.04 3.66
N SER A 167 10.57 7.81 4.77
CA SER A 167 11.20 7.68 6.08
C SER A 167 11.98 8.93 6.55
N VAL A 168 11.66 10.10 6.00
CA VAL A 168 12.08 11.41 6.51
C VAL A 168 11.02 11.95 7.44
N SER A 169 9.76 11.92 7.01
CA SER A 169 8.62 12.40 7.78
C SER A 169 8.23 11.38 8.84
N LEU A 170 7.83 11.87 10.02
CA LEU A 170 7.21 11.05 11.04
C LEU A 170 5.79 10.72 10.61
N VAL A 171 5.57 9.50 10.11
CA VAL A 171 4.24 9.01 9.76
C VAL A 171 4.01 7.65 10.42
N TYR A 172 3.08 7.62 11.38
CA TYR A 172 2.66 6.40 12.03
C TYR A 172 1.55 5.72 11.20
N LEU A 173 1.83 4.53 10.68
CA LEU A 173 0.99 3.88 9.69
C LEU A 173 -0.18 3.07 10.28
N LEU A 174 -0.15 2.74 11.56
CA LEU A 174 -1.22 1.94 12.20
C LEU A 174 -2.61 2.59 12.07
N PRO A 175 -2.79 3.90 12.32
CA PRO A 175 -4.08 4.56 12.09
C PRO A 175 -4.54 4.48 10.62
N MET A 176 -3.61 4.58 9.67
CA MET A 176 -3.90 4.40 8.24
C MET A 176 -4.40 2.99 7.96
N TRP A 177 -3.64 1.96 8.36
CA TRP A 177 -4.00 0.56 8.10
C TRP A 177 -5.35 0.20 8.70
N ARG A 178 -5.67 0.71 9.90
CA ARG A 178 -6.98 0.54 10.50
C ARG A 178 -8.06 1.22 9.66
N LYS A 179 -7.99 2.54 9.53
CA LYS A 179 -9.06 3.38 8.97
C LYS A 179 -9.34 3.11 7.49
N THR A 180 -8.29 2.87 6.70
CA THR A 180 -8.45 2.72 5.24
C THR A 180 -8.61 1.28 4.80
N PHE A 181 -8.24 0.30 5.63
CA PHE A 181 -8.15 -1.07 5.19
C PHE A 181 -8.69 -2.10 6.19
N LEU A 182 -8.07 -2.31 7.36
CA LEU A 182 -8.43 -3.43 8.24
C LEU A 182 -9.86 -3.34 8.76
N ASP A 183 -10.32 -2.14 9.13
CA ASP A 183 -11.66 -1.89 9.65
C ASP A 183 -12.67 -1.59 8.53
N PHE A 184 -12.23 -1.59 7.27
CA PHE A 184 -13.13 -1.41 6.13
C PHE A 184 -14.08 -2.60 6.02
N ASP A 185 -15.39 -2.33 6.13
CA ASP A 185 -16.43 -3.34 5.92
C ASP A 185 -16.70 -3.50 4.43
N THR A 186 -16.37 -4.65 3.90
CA THR A 186 -16.57 -4.96 2.47
C THR A 186 -18.03 -5.19 2.12
N TYR A 187 -18.85 -5.55 3.10
CA TYR A 187 -20.24 -6.03 2.91
C TYR A 187 -20.37 -7.25 2.01
N CYS A 188 -19.30 -7.99 1.78
CA CYS A 188 -19.32 -9.16 0.89
C CYS A 188 -20.21 -10.31 1.39
N ASN A 189 -20.42 -10.40 2.70
CA ASN A 189 -21.31 -11.34 3.37
C ASN A 189 -22.22 -10.61 4.38
N GLY A 190 -22.68 -9.41 4.03
CA GLY A 190 -23.43 -8.51 4.92
C GLY A 190 -22.52 -7.66 5.80
N LYS A 191 -23.17 -6.91 6.71
CA LYS A 191 -22.50 -6.04 7.66
C LYS A 191 -21.56 -6.82 8.59
N GLY A 192 -20.36 -6.29 8.83
CA GLY A 192 -19.34 -6.91 9.67
C GLY A 192 -18.35 -7.78 8.89
N SER A 193 -18.45 -7.81 7.55
CA SER A 193 -17.45 -8.45 6.68
C SER A 193 -16.23 -7.56 6.52
N THR A 194 -15.60 -7.16 7.64
CA THR A 194 -14.39 -6.33 7.60
C THR A 194 -13.21 -7.08 6.99
N VAL A 195 -12.25 -6.36 6.44
CA VAL A 195 -11.02 -6.97 5.95
C VAL A 195 -10.33 -7.78 7.06
N SER A 196 -10.28 -7.27 8.30
CA SER A 196 -9.77 -8.02 9.45
C SER A 196 -10.47 -9.37 9.63
N ASN A 197 -11.80 -9.42 9.52
CA ASN A 197 -12.56 -10.66 9.63
C ASN A 197 -12.33 -11.62 8.46
N ILE A 198 -12.09 -11.09 7.25
CA ILE A 198 -11.77 -11.90 6.07
C ILE A 198 -10.40 -12.56 6.25
N ILE A 199 -9.36 -11.81 6.58
CA ILE A 199 -8.00 -12.31 6.72
C ILE A 199 -7.80 -13.18 7.96
N ALA A 200 -8.68 -13.05 8.96
CA ALA A 200 -8.74 -13.93 10.13
C ALA A 200 -9.57 -15.21 9.88
N GLY A 201 -10.09 -15.43 8.67
CA GLY A 201 -10.89 -16.60 8.33
C GLY A 201 -12.29 -16.64 8.94
N LYS A 202 -12.77 -15.51 9.50
CA LYS A 202 -14.09 -15.43 10.16
C LYS A 202 -15.22 -15.25 9.16
N THR A 203 -14.97 -14.59 8.03
CA THR A 203 -15.96 -14.39 6.96
C THR A 203 -15.99 -15.56 5.99
N PHE A 204 -14.83 -16.05 5.58
CA PHE A 204 -14.68 -17.22 4.73
C PHE A 204 -13.68 -18.19 5.36
N PRO A 205 -13.98 -19.50 5.42
CA PRO A 205 -12.99 -20.49 5.86
C PRO A 205 -11.76 -20.46 4.97
N SER A 206 -10.59 -20.37 5.56
CA SER A 206 -9.32 -20.48 4.84
C SER A 206 -8.36 -21.37 5.63
N ARG A 207 -7.60 -22.19 4.90
CA ARG A 207 -6.53 -23.02 5.49
C ARG A 207 -5.25 -22.23 5.78
N MET A 208 -5.08 -21.10 5.08
CA MET A 208 -3.92 -20.23 5.25
C MET A 208 -4.38 -18.82 5.58
N LEU A 209 -3.92 -18.34 6.71
CA LEU A 209 -4.21 -17.01 7.25
C LEU A 209 -2.89 -16.31 7.50
N GLY A 210 -2.82 -15.02 7.21
CA GLY A 210 -1.61 -14.24 7.44
C GLY A 210 -1.61 -12.89 6.77
N MET A 211 -0.50 -12.20 6.91
CA MET A 211 -0.23 -10.90 6.30
C MET A 211 1.19 -10.88 5.74
N ALA A 212 1.39 -10.17 4.65
CA ALA A 212 2.69 -9.92 4.07
C ALA A 212 3.10 -8.45 4.30
N GLY A 213 4.34 -8.25 4.71
CA GLY A 213 4.94 -6.93 4.85
C GLY A 213 6.00 -6.68 3.79
N VAL A 214 5.98 -5.51 3.17
CA VAL A 214 7.07 -5.07 2.29
C VAL A 214 7.78 -3.88 2.90
N GLY A 215 9.10 -3.85 2.77
CA GLY A 215 9.92 -2.79 3.33
C GLY A 215 11.16 -2.50 2.51
N ASN A 216 11.39 -1.22 2.22
CA ASN A 216 12.62 -0.72 1.63
C ASN A 216 13.52 -0.21 2.75
N ILE A 217 14.46 -1.02 3.22
CA ILE A 217 15.36 -0.69 4.31
C ILE A 217 16.64 -0.03 3.81
N GLY A 218 17.20 0.85 4.64
CA GLY A 218 18.49 1.49 4.37
C GLY A 218 19.70 0.67 4.84
N ARG A 219 20.89 1.24 4.66
CA ARG A 219 22.18 0.68 5.10
C ARG A 219 22.74 1.36 6.36
N SER A 220 22.02 2.35 6.90
CA SER A 220 22.47 3.04 8.11
C SER A 220 22.36 2.16 9.35
N ARG A 221 23.02 2.54 10.44
CA ARG A 221 22.90 1.86 11.73
C ARG A 221 21.44 1.80 12.18
N ASN A 222 20.68 2.87 12.01
CA ASN A 222 19.23 2.86 12.12
C ASN A 222 18.63 2.51 10.74
N TRP A 223 18.47 1.22 10.45
CA TRP A 223 18.01 0.71 9.17
C TRP A 223 16.55 1.10 8.84
N THR A 224 15.77 1.52 9.84
CA THR A 224 14.42 2.06 9.65
C THR A 224 14.41 3.54 9.27
N ALA A 225 15.56 4.20 9.25
CA ALA A 225 15.87 5.60 8.97
C ALA A 225 15.65 6.57 10.14
N HIS A 226 14.58 6.46 10.92
CA HIS A 226 14.37 7.24 12.14
C HIS A 226 13.68 6.41 13.23
N HIS A 227 13.77 6.87 14.48
CA HIS A 227 13.30 6.10 15.63
C HIS A 227 11.81 5.75 15.57
N PHE A 228 10.96 6.67 15.13
CA PHE A 228 9.52 6.45 15.05
C PHE A 228 9.10 5.50 13.91
N ALA A 229 9.92 5.33 12.87
CA ALA A 229 9.63 4.35 11.82
C ALA A 229 9.63 2.91 12.36
N GLN A 230 10.34 2.64 13.47
CA GLN A 230 10.31 1.33 14.14
C GLN A 230 8.91 0.98 14.66
N ALA A 231 8.08 2.00 15.02
CA ALA A 231 6.70 1.78 15.43
C ALA A 231 5.87 1.09 14.35
N ASN A 232 6.14 1.39 13.08
CA ASN A 232 5.43 0.77 11.95
C ASN A 232 5.75 -0.73 11.84
N TRP A 233 7.01 -1.13 12.08
CA TRP A 233 7.42 -2.54 12.11
C TRP A 233 6.80 -3.28 13.29
N TYR A 234 6.81 -2.64 14.47
CA TYR A 234 6.18 -3.21 15.66
C TYR A 234 4.68 -3.41 15.44
N ALA A 235 4.00 -2.38 14.94
CA ALA A 235 2.57 -2.43 14.67
C ALA A 235 2.22 -3.50 13.62
N PHE A 236 3.01 -3.62 12.56
CA PHE A 236 2.82 -4.67 11.57
C PHE A 236 2.91 -6.07 12.20
N GLY A 237 3.95 -6.34 13.01
CA GLY A 237 4.13 -7.63 13.68
C GLY A 237 2.97 -7.98 14.60
N ARG A 238 2.46 -7.00 15.38
CA ARG A 238 1.32 -7.18 16.27
C ARG A 238 0.02 -7.46 15.48
N LEU A 239 -0.24 -6.71 14.41
CA LEU A 239 -1.41 -6.92 13.54
C LEU A 239 -1.36 -8.23 12.77
N ALA A 240 -0.16 -8.66 12.33
CA ALA A 240 0.00 -9.94 11.64
C ALA A 240 -0.30 -11.12 12.58
N TRP A 241 -0.04 -10.96 13.88
CA TRP A 241 -0.38 -11.94 14.91
C TRP A 241 -1.85 -11.88 15.32
N ASN A 242 -2.35 -10.65 15.55
CA ASN A 242 -3.75 -10.41 15.90
C ASN A 242 -4.29 -9.16 15.18
N PRO A 243 -5.00 -9.32 14.05
CA PRO A 243 -5.52 -8.19 13.27
C PRO A 243 -6.63 -7.39 13.98
N GLU A 244 -7.12 -7.86 15.11
CA GLU A 244 -8.15 -7.16 15.91
C GLU A 244 -7.55 -6.41 17.11
N GLU A 245 -6.24 -6.47 17.32
CA GLU A 245 -5.63 -5.78 18.46
C GLU A 245 -5.81 -4.27 18.34
N SER A 246 -6.11 -3.60 19.47
CA SER A 246 -6.42 -2.18 19.48
C SER A 246 -5.20 -1.31 19.16
N THR A 247 -5.45 -0.20 18.48
CA THR A 247 -4.42 0.80 18.18
C THR A 247 -3.77 1.33 19.46
N GLU A 248 -4.54 1.55 20.50
CA GLU A 248 -4.09 2.05 21.81
C GLU A 248 -3.12 1.08 22.47
N SER A 249 -3.45 -0.22 22.48
CA SER A 249 -2.58 -1.27 23.06
C SER A 249 -1.24 -1.28 22.33
N ILE A 250 -1.25 -1.46 21.01
CA ILE A 250 -0.04 -1.54 20.19
C ILE A 250 0.83 -0.29 20.36
N THR A 251 0.23 0.90 20.32
CA THR A 251 0.95 2.17 20.43
C THR A 251 1.58 2.34 21.80
N SER A 252 0.82 2.08 22.89
CA SER A 252 1.32 2.22 24.26
C SER A 252 2.44 1.24 24.57
N ASP A 253 2.30 -0.01 24.13
CA ASP A 253 3.34 -1.04 24.32
C ASP A 253 4.63 -0.68 23.59
N TRP A 254 4.54 -0.19 22.34
CA TRP A 254 5.72 0.26 21.61
C TRP A 254 6.42 1.43 22.30
N ILE A 255 5.64 2.45 22.75
CA ILE A 255 6.21 3.63 23.41
C ILE A 255 6.93 3.21 24.70
N LYS A 256 6.26 2.40 25.56
CA LYS A 256 6.84 1.91 26.83
C LYS A 256 8.13 1.11 26.60
N SER A 257 8.09 0.20 25.66
CA SER A 257 9.24 -0.66 25.34
C SER A 257 10.42 0.10 24.73
N THR A 258 10.13 1.16 23.98
CA THR A 258 11.16 1.91 23.23
C THR A 258 11.77 3.02 24.05
N TRP A 259 10.97 3.77 24.79
CA TRP A 259 11.41 5.02 25.40
C TRP A 259 11.64 4.91 26.91
N ASN A 260 11.18 3.84 27.56
CA ASN A 260 11.30 3.61 29.01
C ASN A 260 10.91 4.87 29.81
N CYS A 261 9.73 5.42 29.55
CA CYS A 261 9.26 6.69 30.06
C CYS A 261 8.07 6.55 31.02
N ASP A 262 7.80 7.61 31.80
CA ASP A 262 6.61 7.72 32.64
C ASP A 262 5.33 7.92 31.80
N GLU A 263 4.16 7.74 32.41
CA GLU A 263 2.87 7.83 31.72
C GLU A 263 2.62 9.24 31.13
N ALA A 264 3.11 10.30 31.75
CA ALA A 264 2.96 11.66 31.23
C ALA A 264 3.78 11.84 29.92
N THR A 265 4.99 11.31 29.91
CA THR A 265 5.86 11.33 28.69
C THR A 265 5.30 10.42 27.61
N LEU A 266 4.78 9.24 27.97
CA LEU A 266 4.07 8.35 27.05
C LEU A 266 2.93 9.09 26.33
N GLU A 267 2.11 9.81 27.09
CA GLU A 267 0.97 10.53 26.53
C GLU A 267 1.41 11.63 25.54
N VAL A 268 2.48 12.36 25.84
CA VAL A 268 3.06 13.34 24.91
C VAL A 268 3.53 12.68 23.60
N ILE A 269 4.24 11.55 23.69
CA ILE A 269 4.67 10.81 22.51
C ILE A 269 3.47 10.30 21.71
N ARG A 270 2.45 9.78 22.38
CA ARG A 270 1.21 9.31 21.74
C ARG A 270 0.50 10.45 21.00
N GLN A 271 0.36 11.61 21.62
CA GLN A 271 -0.23 12.80 20.99
C GLN A 271 0.56 13.26 19.76
N MET A 272 1.87 13.10 19.78
CA MET A 272 2.72 13.41 18.65
C MET A 272 2.54 12.40 17.49
N MET A 273 2.43 11.10 17.78
CA MET A 273 2.38 10.03 16.77
C MET A 273 1.03 9.91 16.07
N MET A 274 -0.04 9.89 16.84
CA MET A 274 -1.36 9.48 16.37
C MET A 274 -1.92 10.31 15.21
N PRO A 275 -1.77 11.65 15.16
CA PRO A 275 -2.31 12.47 14.08
C PRO A 275 -1.42 12.53 12.82
N THR A 276 -0.22 11.94 12.85
CA THR A 276 0.81 12.16 11.81
C THR A 276 0.38 11.71 10.43
N TRP A 277 -0.28 10.55 10.31
CA TRP A 277 -0.78 10.09 9.02
C TRP A 277 -1.84 11.04 8.43
N GLU A 278 -2.84 11.43 9.21
CA GLU A 278 -3.89 12.34 8.72
C GLU A 278 -3.32 13.70 8.33
N SER A 279 -2.35 14.19 9.10
CA SER A 279 -1.66 15.45 8.83
C SER A 279 -0.83 15.36 7.55
N PHE A 280 -0.14 14.23 7.33
CA PHE A 280 0.61 13.98 6.10
C PHE A 280 -0.33 13.95 4.89
N VAL A 281 -1.46 13.24 4.98
CA VAL A 281 -2.48 13.21 3.91
C VAL A 281 -2.98 14.61 3.59
N CYS A 282 -3.28 15.43 4.62
CA CYS A 282 -3.69 16.81 4.42
C CYS A 282 -2.67 17.63 3.63
N ALA A 283 -1.38 17.49 3.95
CA ALA A 283 -0.31 18.25 3.29
C ALA A 283 0.04 17.74 1.89
N HIS A 284 0.01 16.42 1.67
CA HIS A 284 0.63 15.81 0.49
C HIS A 284 -0.38 15.18 -0.47
N ALA A 285 -1.51 14.66 0.04
CA ALA A 285 -2.50 13.93 -0.75
C ALA A 285 -3.95 14.23 -0.32
N PRO A 286 -4.37 15.52 -0.22
CA PRO A 286 -5.67 15.87 0.29
C PRO A 286 -6.79 15.15 -0.46
N TYR A 287 -7.74 14.60 0.30
CA TYR A 287 -8.92 13.89 -0.23
C TYR A 287 -8.59 12.68 -1.12
N SER A 288 -7.47 12.01 -0.84
CA SER A 288 -6.93 10.90 -1.64
C SER A 288 -6.59 11.27 -3.08
N LEU A 289 -6.09 12.49 -3.30
CA LEU A 289 -5.42 12.85 -4.54
C LEU A 289 -4.07 12.13 -4.57
N GLY A 290 -4.01 10.94 -5.16
CA GLY A 290 -2.81 10.12 -5.24
C GLY A 290 -1.78 10.64 -6.24
N PHE A 291 -0.54 10.14 -6.15
CA PHE A 291 0.55 10.51 -7.07
C PHE A 291 0.79 12.02 -7.17
N THR A 292 1.05 12.64 -6.04
CA THR A 292 1.41 14.07 -5.94
C THR A 292 2.91 14.32 -5.97
N VAL A 293 3.70 13.24 -5.88
CA VAL A 293 5.17 13.28 -5.87
C VAL A 293 5.76 12.87 -7.22
N LYS A 294 7.01 13.23 -7.48
CA LYS A 294 7.75 12.86 -8.69
C LYS A 294 7.89 11.32 -8.81
N ARG A 295 8.07 10.86 -10.05
CA ARG A 295 8.26 9.43 -10.36
C ARG A 295 9.64 8.94 -9.94
N GLU A 296 10.62 9.81 -10.01
CA GLU A 296 12.04 9.46 -9.84
C GLU A 296 12.41 9.26 -8.37
N ASP A 297 11.75 10.00 -7.47
CA ASP A 297 12.13 9.99 -6.06
C ASP A 297 11.00 9.62 -5.08
N HIS A 298 9.74 9.64 -5.52
CA HIS A 298 8.53 9.42 -4.70
C HIS A 298 8.47 10.30 -3.45
N TYR A 299 9.10 11.47 -3.48
CA TYR A 299 9.27 12.34 -2.33
C TYR A 299 9.00 13.81 -2.62
N THR A 300 9.69 14.38 -3.61
CA THR A 300 9.51 15.78 -3.96
C THR A 300 8.21 16.02 -4.73
N ALA A 301 7.64 17.21 -4.61
CA ALA A 301 6.40 17.56 -5.31
C ALA A 301 6.53 17.34 -6.83
N GLY A 302 5.56 16.64 -7.41
CA GLY A 302 5.55 16.21 -8.81
C GLY A 302 4.26 16.56 -9.55
N PHE A 303 3.55 17.61 -9.13
CA PHE A 303 2.23 17.96 -9.65
C PHE A 303 2.22 18.12 -11.18
N GLU A 304 3.22 18.78 -11.79
CA GLU A 304 3.33 18.98 -13.25
C GLU A 304 3.52 17.66 -14.01
N GLN A 305 4.18 16.69 -13.40
CA GLN A 305 4.38 15.37 -14.01
C GLN A 305 3.12 14.51 -13.98
N ARG A 306 2.27 14.72 -12.99
CA ARG A 306 1.15 13.85 -12.62
C ARG A 306 -0.21 14.38 -13.06
N ALA A 307 -0.40 15.69 -13.02
CA ALA A 307 -1.64 16.35 -13.44
C ALA A 307 -2.04 15.97 -14.86
N ASN A 308 -3.32 15.70 -15.08
CA ASN A 308 -3.93 15.27 -16.34
C ASN A 308 -3.35 13.96 -16.93
N LYS A 309 -2.62 13.20 -16.11
CA LYS A 309 -2.15 11.83 -16.40
C LYS A 309 -2.65 10.83 -15.36
N GLU A 310 -2.54 11.18 -14.08
CA GLU A 310 -2.99 10.35 -12.97
C GLU A 310 -4.33 10.84 -12.40
N TRP A 311 -4.57 12.13 -12.43
CA TRP A 311 -5.79 12.81 -12.00
C TRP A 311 -6.01 14.09 -12.84
N HIS A 312 -7.27 14.47 -13.02
CA HIS A 312 -7.63 15.66 -13.76
C HIS A 312 -7.53 16.92 -12.88
N VAL A 313 -7.11 18.03 -13.47
CA VAL A 313 -7.24 19.39 -12.90
C VAL A 313 -7.49 20.42 -13.98
N SER A 314 -8.45 21.29 -13.72
CA SER A 314 -8.79 22.48 -14.53
C SER A 314 -9.16 23.65 -13.64
N LYS A 315 -9.51 24.79 -14.21
CA LYS A 315 -10.07 25.93 -13.45
C LYS A 315 -11.42 25.63 -12.81
N GLU A 316 -12.13 24.61 -13.32
CA GLU A 316 -13.46 24.23 -12.87
C GLU A 316 -13.43 23.17 -11.79
N SER A 317 -12.51 22.16 -11.91
CA SER A 317 -12.59 20.95 -11.10
C SER A 317 -11.25 20.23 -10.94
N ILE A 318 -11.22 19.28 -9.98
CA ILE A 318 -10.08 18.41 -9.69
C ILE A 318 -10.54 17.00 -9.30
N GLY A 319 -9.67 16.00 -9.53
CA GLY A 319 -9.89 14.59 -9.15
C GLY A 319 -10.18 13.71 -10.36
N THR A 320 -10.55 12.47 -10.11
CA THR A 320 -10.80 11.47 -11.16
C THR A 320 -12.21 10.91 -11.04
N ASP A 321 -13.00 10.97 -12.11
CA ASP A 321 -14.32 10.33 -12.11
C ASP A 321 -14.19 8.81 -12.28
N ARG A 322 -14.34 8.10 -11.16
CA ARG A 322 -14.37 6.65 -11.07
C ARG A 322 -15.75 6.10 -10.74
N THR A 323 -16.77 6.95 -10.81
CA THR A 323 -18.18 6.56 -10.68
C THR A 323 -18.63 5.72 -11.88
N THR A 324 -19.88 5.25 -11.84
CA THR A 324 -20.50 4.52 -12.97
C THR A 324 -20.58 5.35 -14.25
N LYS A 325 -20.46 6.67 -14.17
CA LYS A 325 -20.43 7.60 -15.34
C LYS A 325 -19.02 7.79 -15.90
N GLY A 326 -18.00 7.59 -15.08
CA GLY A 326 -16.58 7.69 -15.46
C GLY A 326 -15.97 6.34 -15.80
N THR A 327 -14.83 5.98 -15.11
CA THR A 327 -14.14 4.72 -15.38
C THR A 327 -14.85 3.49 -14.82
N ASN A 328 -15.89 3.69 -14.01
CA ASN A 328 -16.68 2.64 -13.38
C ASN A 328 -15.88 1.72 -12.44
N TYR A 329 -14.87 2.24 -11.76
CA TYR A 329 -14.14 1.50 -10.74
C TYR A 329 -15.03 1.10 -9.55
N VAL A 330 -15.98 1.94 -9.18
CA VAL A 330 -16.94 1.69 -8.08
C VAL A 330 -17.70 0.36 -8.22
N SER A 331 -17.87 -0.16 -9.46
CA SER A 331 -18.56 -1.43 -9.71
C SER A 331 -17.77 -2.67 -9.28
N GLN A 332 -16.50 -2.53 -8.86
CA GLN A 332 -15.74 -3.62 -8.27
C GLN A 332 -16.03 -3.82 -6.77
N TYR A 333 -16.71 -2.86 -6.13
CA TYR A 333 -17.17 -2.99 -4.75
C TYR A 333 -18.54 -3.64 -4.66
N PHE A 334 -18.82 -4.26 -3.53
CA PHE A 334 -20.17 -4.75 -3.21
C PHE A 334 -21.17 -3.59 -3.12
N LYS A 335 -22.45 -3.91 -3.36
CA LYS A 335 -23.51 -2.92 -3.59
C LYS A 335 -23.52 -1.76 -2.60
N TYR A 336 -23.37 -2.03 -1.31
CA TYR A 336 -23.38 -0.99 -0.29
C TYR A 336 -22.26 0.05 -0.49
N ASN A 337 -21.02 -0.39 -0.61
CA ASN A 337 -19.87 0.48 -0.83
C ASN A 337 -19.89 1.11 -2.23
N LYS A 338 -20.34 0.36 -3.25
CA LYS A 338 -20.55 0.88 -4.60
C LYS A 338 -21.48 2.09 -4.58
N ASP A 339 -22.62 1.99 -3.91
CA ASP A 339 -23.62 3.06 -3.88
C ASP A 339 -23.07 4.31 -3.15
N ILE A 340 -22.37 4.12 -2.04
CA ILE A 340 -21.71 5.19 -1.28
C ILE A 340 -20.62 5.90 -2.13
N PHE A 341 -19.71 5.14 -2.71
CA PHE A 341 -18.61 5.74 -3.50
C PHE A 341 -19.08 6.34 -4.82
N ASN A 342 -20.19 5.86 -5.38
CA ASN A 342 -20.79 6.40 -6.58
C ASN A 342 -21.50 7.75 -6.36
N SER A 343 -21.89 8.03 -5.13
CA SER A 343 -22.63 9.24 -4.76
C SER A 343 -21.67 10.34 -4.25
N LEU A 344 -21.62 11.48 -4.92
CA LEU A 344 -20.79 12.60 -4.50
C LEU A 344 -21.11 13.07 -3.06
N SER A 345 -22.40 13.05 -2.67
CA SER A 345 -22.85 13.51 -1.34
C SER A 345 -22.62 12.48 -0.22
N GLN A 346 -22.51 11.19 -0.55
CA GLN A 346 -22.33 10.12 0.44
C GLN A 346 -20.86 9.65 0.51
N CYS A 347 -20.08 9.89 -0.53
CA CYS A 347 -18.66 9.53 -0.57
C CYS A 347 -17.95 10.14 0.66
N PRO A 348 -17.19 9.32 1.42
CA PRO A 348 -16.36 9.87 2.48
C PRO A 348 -15.38 10.91 1.91
N GLU A 349 -15.30 12.08 2.55
CA GLU A 349 -14.43 13.17 2.07
C GLU A 349 -12.98 12.72 1.90
N LEU A 350 -12.53 11.80 2.75
CA LEU A 350 -11.19 11.21 2.63
C LEU A 350 -10.90 10.68 1.20
N TYR A 351 -11.89 10.11 0.52
CA TYR A 351 -11.74 9.49 -0.81
C TYR A 351 -12.33 10.32 -1.95
N LEU A 352 -12.71 11.56 -1.67
CA LEU A 352 -13.51 12.38 -2.59
C LEU A 352 -12.86 12.52 -3.97
N LEU A 353 -11.58 12.91 -4.02
CA LEU A 353 -10.85 13.13 -5.29
C LEU A 353 -10.35 11.84 -5.94
N CYS A 354 -10.36 10.73 -5.19
CA CYS A 354 -10.10 9.42 -5.75
C CYS A 354 -11.27 8.91 -6.60
N PHE A 355 -12.52 9.16 -6.16
CA PHE A 355 -13.71 8.65 -6.85
C PHE A 355 -14.40 9.68 -7.74
N HIS A 356 -14.23 10.97 -7.49
CA HIS A 356 -14.97 12.02 -8.19
C HIS A 356 -14.05 13.08 -8.76
N ASN A 357 -14.43 13.59 -9.94
CA ASN A 357 -13.95 14.87 -10.42
C ASN A 357 -14.88 15.96 -9.87
N VAL A 358 -14.36 16.79 -8.97
CA VAL A 358 -15.16 17.67 -8.11
C VAL A 358 -14.92 19.13 -8.46
N PRO A 359 -16.00 19.94 -8.65
CA PRO A 359 -15.85 21.37 -8.83
C PRO A 359 -15.17 22.04 -7.62
N TRP A 360 -14.29 23.01 -7.87
CA TRP A 360 -13.64 23.78 -6.81
C TRP A 360 -14.62 24.51 -5.88
N SER A 361 -15.83 24.84 -6.39
CA SER A 361 -16.91 25.48 -5.63
C SER A 361 -17.76 24.51 -4.81
N HIS A 362 -17.51 23.18 -4.94
CA HIS A 362 -18.27 22.17 -4.18
C HIS A 362 -18.24 22.46 -2.70
N LYS A 363 -19.42 22.40 -2.04
CA LYS A 363 -19.54 22.61 -0.59
C LYS A 363 -19.19 21.33 0.16
N MET A 364 -18.13 21.43 0.96
CA MET A 364 -17.67 20.39 1.87
C MET A 364 -18.54 20.33 3.12
N LYS A 365 -18.40 19.28 3.93
CA LYS A 365 -19.15 19.11 5.19
C LYS A 365 -18.93 20.26 6.19
N SER A 366 -17.78 20.91 6.13
CA SER A 366 -17.48 22.11 6.92
C SER A 366 -18.30 23.35 6.51
N GLY A 367 -18.98 23.31 5.36
CA GLY A 367 -19.65 24.46 4.75
C GLY A 367 -18.74 25.34 3.88
N LYS A 368 -17.42 25.12 3.89
CA LYS A 368 -16.48 25.79 2.99
C LYS A 368 -16.50 25.16 1.60
N SER A 369 -15.96 25.87 0.62
CA SER A 369 -15.74 25.27 -0.71
C SER A 369 -14.54 24.29 -0.69
N LEU A 370 -14.51 23.33 -1.63
CA LEU A 370 -13.36 22.44 -1.80
C LEU A 370 -12.05 23.22 -1.92
N ARG A 371 -12.06 24.34 -2.66
CA ARG A 371 -10.89 25.23 -2.78
C ARG A 371 -10.38 25.73 -1.43
N GLU A 372 -11.27 26.24 -0.59
CA GLU A 372 -10.92 26.76 0.73
C GLU A 372 -10.41 25.66 1.64
N GLU A 373 -11.08 24.51 1.64
CA GLU A 373 -10.66 23.35 2.43
C GLU A 373 -9.32 22.79 1.96
N PHE A 374 -9.10 22.71 0.65
CA PHE A 374 -7.84 22.23 0.08
C PHE A 374 -6.66 23.10 0.54
N LYS A 375 -6.82 24.43 0.47
CA LYS A 375 -5.82 25.39 1.00
C LYS A 375 -5.59 25.22 2.50
N SER A 376 -6.66 25.06 3.25
CA SER A 376 -6.60 24.86 4.71
C SER A 376 -5.87 23.56 5.06
N ASN A 377 -6.15 22.49 4.34
CA ASN A 377 -5.49 21.20 4.56
C ASN A 377 -3.99 21.25 4.29
N LEU A 378 -3.55 21.85 3.17
CA LEU A 378 -2.13 22.04 2.89
C LEU A 378 -1.41 22.76 4.04
N LYS A 379 -2.04 23.80 4.62
CA LYS A 379 -1.47 24.56 5.74
C LYS A 379 -1.44 23.74 7.03
N ARG A 380 -2.50 22.99 7.33
CA ARG A 380 -2.60 22.15 8.54
C ARG A 380 -1.48 21.12 8.64
N GLY A 381 -1.03 20.57 7.52
CA GLY A 381 0.08 19.63 7.50
C GLY A 381 1.39 20.22 8.01
N ILE A 382 1.67 21.49 7.70
CA ILE A 382 2.86 22.20 8.22
C ILE A 382 2.69 22.48 9.72
N GLU A 383 1.54 23.00 10.12
CA GLU A 383 1.24 23.36 11.51
C GLU A 383 1.41 22.15 12.44
N GLN A 384 1.04 20.95 11.99
CA GLN A 384 1.21 19.73 12.80
C GLN A 384 2.68 19.39 13.05
N VAL A 385 3.57 19.61 12.07
CA VAL A 385 5.01 19.37 12.28
C VAL A 385 5.56 20.35 13.32
N ASP A 386 5.11 21.61 13.31
CA ASP A 386 5.48 22.60 14.34
C ASP A 386 4.98 22.18 15.73
N VAL A 387 3.77 21.65 15.83
CA VAL A 387 3.22 21.07 17.07
C VAL A 387 4.07 19.89 17.54
N ASN A 388 4.45 18.97 16.66
CA ASN A 388 5.28 17.81 16.99
C ASN A 388 6.64 18.23 17.55
N ILE A 389 7.27 19.24 16.95
CA ILE A 389 8.54 19.82 17.46
C ILE A 389 8.35 20.38 18.88
N GLY A 390 7.24 21.09 19.12
CA GLY A 390 6.90 21.64 20.44
C GLY A 390 6.71 20.54 21.49
N LEU A 391 5.93 19.52 21.17
CA LEU A 391 5.69 18.36 22.03
C LEU A 391 7.00 17.61 22.33
N TRP A 392 7.83 17.35 21.31
CA TRP A 392 9.11 16.69 21.53
C TRP A 392 10.03 17.49 22.46
N LYS A 393 10.11 18.80 22.26
CA LYS A 393 10.91 19.70 23.14
C LYS A 393 10.43 19.69 24.58
N SER A 394 9.15 19.53 24.84
CA SER A 394 8.59 19.53 26.20
C SER A 394 9.06 18.35 27.06
N ILE A 395 9.51 17.25 26.42
CA ILE A 395 9.98 16.04 27.11
C ILE A 395 11.51 15.85 27.06
N ARG A 396 12.27 16.90 26.75
CA ARG A 396 13.73 16.84 26.57
C ARG A 396 14.45 16.11 27.72
N ASN A 397 14.10 16.42 28.95
CA ASN A 397 14.77 15.87 30.13
C ASN A 397 14.26 14.47 30.53
N LYS A 398 13.36 13.88 29.75
CA LYS A 398 12.74 12.57 29.98
C LYS A 398 13.23 11.51 28.99
N ILE A 399 13.99 11.92 27.97
CA ILE A 399 14.46 11.05 26.89
C ILE A 399 15.98 11.01 26.91
N ASP A 400 16.55 9.88 26.52
CA ASP A 400 17.99 9.75 26.28
C ASP A 400 18.50 10.89 25.39
N PRO A 401 19.56 11.62 25.79
CA PRO A 401 20.00 12.83 25.06
C PRO A 401 20.36 12.57 23.60
N VAL A 402 20.98 11.44 23.28
CA VAL A 402 21.40 11.13 21.90
C VAL A 402 20.16 10.91 21.03
N ARG A 403 19.24 10.09 21.49
CA ARG A 403 17.99 9.81 20.77
C ARG A 403 17.09 11.03 20.69
N TYR A 404 17.12 11.90 21.72
CA TYR A 404 16.36 13.14 21.70
C TYR A 404 16.84 14.05 20.55
N GLU A 405 18.15 14.27 20.41
CA GLU A 405 18.69 15.13 19.36
C GLU A 405 18.50 14.52 17.96
N GLU A 406 18.67 13.21 17.79
CA GLU A 406 18.41 12.52 16.49
C GLU A 406 16.97 12.68 16.02
N VAL A 407 15.99 12.56 16.93
CA VAL A 407 14.58 12.79 16.60
C VAL A 407 14.31 14.26 16.30
N LEU A 408 14.87 15.17 17.09
CA LEU A 408 14.69 16.60 16.87
C LEU A 408 15.26 17.06 15.51
N GLU A 409 16.42 16.55 15.12
CA GLU A 409 17.00 16.80 13.80
C GLU A 409 16.10 16.29 12.68
N SER A 410 15.53 15.08 12.84
CA SER A 410 14.59 14.49 11.88
C SER A 410 13.32 15.34 11.73
N LEU A 411 12.76 15.82 12.85
CA LEU A 411 11.58 16.71 12.84
C LEU A 411 11.87 18.06 12.17
N TYR A 412 13.06 18.63 12.39
CA TYR A 412 13.43 19.85 11.67
C TYR A 412 13.64 19.63 10.17
N LYS A 413 14.13 18.45 9.78
CA LYS A 413 14.22 18.09 8.36
C LYS A 413 12.83 17.98 7.75
N GLU A 414 11.92 17.26 8.40
CA GLU A 414 10.52 17.14 7.99
C GLU A 414 9.86 18.52 7.84
N GLN A 415 10.08 19.42 8.81
CA GLN A 415 9.55 20.78 8.77
C GLN A 415 9.99 21.54 7.52
N ARG A 416 11.31 21.52 7.22
CA ARG A 416 11.83 22.18 6.02
C ARG A 416 11.24 21.60 4.74
N ASP A 417 11.21 20.29 4.64
CA ASP A 417 10.78 19.58 3.43
C ASP A 417 9.26 19.74 3.20
N THR A 418 8.46 19.71 4.26
CA THR A 418 7.03 19.98 4.19
C THR A 418 6.73 21.42 3.75
N LYS A 419 7.51 22.41 4.21
CA LYS A 419 7.38 23.80 3.74
C LYS A 419 7.71 23.95 2.25
N VAL A 420 8.74 23.24 1.76
CA VAL A 420 9.07 23.21 0.33
C VAL A 420 7.94 22.58 -0.49
N PHE A 421 7.40 21.45 -0.02
CA PHE A 421 6.27 20.80 -0.67
C PHE A 421 5.03 21.69 -0.72
N TYR A 422 4.70 22.34 0.38
CA TYR A 422 3.58 23.29 0.47
C TYR A 422 3.73 24.45 -0.54
N GLN A 423 4.92 25.04 -0.61
CA GLN A 423 5.17 26.13 -1.55
C GLN A 423 5.02 25.66 -3.00
N ALA A 424 5.50 24.46 -3.34
CA ALA A 424 5.31 23.86 -4.65
C ALA A 424 3.82 23.63 -4.95
N ALA A 425 3.05 23.14 -3.96
CA ALA A 425 1.61 22.96 -4.11
C ALA A 425 0.89 24.30 -4.35
N LEU A 426 1.20 25.34 -3.59
CA LEU A 426 0.61 26.66 -3.79
C LEU A 426 0.93 27.21 -5.19
N ASN A 427 2.18 27.12 -5.62
CA ASN A 427 2.61 27.60 -6.93
C ASN A 427 1.87 26.86 -8.06
N PHE A 428 1.76 25.54 -7.95
CA PHE A 428 1.05 24.73 -8.95
C PHE A 428 -0.44 25.02 -8.96
N PHE A 429 -1.12 24.94 -7.82
CA PHE A 429 -2.57 25.02 -7.78
C PHE A 429 -3.10 26.45 -7.95
N SER A 430 -2.30 27.49 -7.66
CA SER A 430 -2.73 28.90 -7.82
C SER A 430 -3.21 29.26 -9.23
N GLN A 431 -2.73 28.57 -10.24
CA GLN A 431 -3.18 28.77 -11.64
C GLN A 431 -4.59 28.25 -11.92
N TYR A 432 -5.13 27.42 -11.01
CA TYR A 432 -6.46 26.81 -11.11
C TYR A 432 -7.47 27.40 -10.13
N TRP A 433 -7.02 28.33 -9.26
CA TRP A 433 -7.86 28.89 -8.19
C TRP A 433 -8.42 30.27 -8.52
#